data_f03ef8da794669eb38c740710b2514bc
#
_entry.id   f03ef8da794669eb38c740710b2514bc
#
_cell.length_a   1.000
_cell.length_b   1.000
_cell.length_c   1.000
_cell.angle_alpha   90.00
_cell.angle_beta   90.00
_cell.angle_gamma   90.00
#
_symmetry.space_group_name_H-M   'P 1'
#
loop_
_entity.id
_entity.type
_entity.pdbx_description
1 polymer ?
#
loop_
_entity_poly.entity_id
_entity_poly.type
_entity_poly.pdbx_seq_one_letter_code
_entity_poly.pdbx_strand_id
1 'polypeptide(L)'
;MLLAFAALALASPCQAQQTSRQQNSTPQQALDKRQDAFQADKAKGVHASYQWELSGPNGGEWWLSVNDGTYKMGRGKIDNPNVTFAASDEDWVSMSNKTLKVPWAYFTGRLKIQGSHSLVKKLDEIFP
;
A
#
# COMPACT_ATOMS: atom_id res chain seq x y z
N MET A 1 17.93 34.08 46.04
CA MET A 1 17.81 34.01 45.49
C MET A 1 17.53 33.52 44.56
N LEU A 2 17.52 32.95 43.96
CA LEU A 2 17.28 32.58 43.18
C LEU A 2 17.00 32.04 42.19
N LEU A 3 16.90 31.68 41.76
CA LEU A 3 16.66 31.28 40.98
C LEU A 3 16.38 30.61 40.00
N ALA A 4 16.23 30.34 39.55
CA ALA A 4 15.98 29.84 38.78
C ALA A 4 15.75 29.27 37.86
N PHE A 5 15.68 28.86 37.47
CA PHE A 5 15.51 28.41 36.65
C PHE A 5 15.15 27.90 35.68
N ALA A 6 14.94 27.69 35.15
CA ALA A 6 14.64 27.44 34.41
C ALA A 6 14.46 26.80 33.46
N ALA A 7 14.45 26.38 33.05
CA ALA A 7 14.40 25.82 32.25
C ALA A 7 13.92 25.34 31.34
N LEU A 8 13.83 25.09 31.01
CA LEU A 8 13.53 24.74 30.26
C LEU A 8 13.24 24.15 29.35
N ALA A 9 13.20 23.86 28.90
CA ALA A 9 12.94 23.34 28.20
C ALA A 9 12.68 22.88 27.30
N LEU A 10 12.67 22.64 26.92
CA LEU A 10 12.55 22.30 26.12
C LEU A 10 12.08 21.59 25.30
N ALA A 11 11.96 21.27 24.89
CA ALA A 11 11.42 20.74 24.28
C ALA A 11 11.41 20.30 23.11
N SER A 12 11.57 20.14 22.60
CA SER A 12 11.70 19.69 21.63
C SER A 12 11.04 19.03 20.80
N PRO A 13 10.69 18.87 20.44
CA PRO A 13 10.00 18.35 19.67
C PRO A 13 10.11 18.08 18.42
N CYS A 14 10.76 18.00 18.09
CA CYS A 14 10.90 17.86 16.85
C CYS A 14 10.35 16.84 16.18
N GLN A 15 10.01 15.91 16.72
CA GLN A 15 9.62 14.85 16.02
C GLN A 15 8.44 14.99 15.23
N ALA A 16 7.66 15.80 15.50
CA ALA A 16 6.42 15.80 14.81
C ALA A 16 6.47 16.09 13.40
N GLN A 17 7.54 16.62 12.95
CA GLN A 17 7.46 17.03 11.69
C GLN A 17 7.49 16.10 10.65
N GLN A 18 7.79 14.97 10.89
CA GLN A 18 7.94 14.11 9.85
C GLN A 18 6.75 13.65 9.21
N THR A 19 5.65 13.81 9.75
CA THR A 19 4.47 13.13 9.24
C THR A 19 4.12 13.47 7.83
N SER A 20 4.36 14.67 7.39
CA SER A 20 3.92 15.04 6.08
C SER A 20 4.67 14.37 4.96
N ARG A 21 5.87 13.89 5.23
CA ARG A 21 6.58 13.24 4.24
C ARG A 21 6.83 11.86 4.53
N GLN A 22 6.18 11.33 5.44
CA GLN A 22 6.45 9.99 5.85
C GLN A 22 6.15 8.99 4.79
N GLN A 23 7.07 8.15 4.49
CA GLN A 23 6.90 7.02 3.59
C GLN A 23 6.34 5.83 4.34
N ASN A 24 5.77 4.90 3.59
CA ASN A 24 5.29 3.67 4.18
C ASN A 24 6.45 2.81 4.66
N SER A 25 6.28 2.16 5.79
CA SER A 25 7.28 1.26 6.35
C SER A 25 6.88 -0.20 6.24
N THR A 26 5.59 -0.46 6.12
CA THR A 26 5.07 -1.83 6.05
C THR A 26 4.05 -1.95 4.92
N PRO A 27 3.84 -3.16 4.41
CA PRO A 27 2.79 -3.37 3.41
C PRO A 27 1.42 -2.96 3.90
N GLN A 28 1.12 -3.18 5.17
CA GLN A 28 -0.18 -2.80 5.72
C GLN A 28 -0.40 -1.29 5.62
N GLN A 29 0.63 -0.51 5.96
CA GLN A 29 0.54 0.94 5.81
C GLN A 29 0.35 1.35 4.37
N ALA A 30 1.07 0.71 3.46
CA ALA A 30 0.98 1.02 2.04
C ALA A 30 -0.41 0.75 1.50
N LEU A 31 -1.00 -0.38 1.89
CA LEU A 31 -2.33 -0.75 1.44
C LEU A 31 -3.40 0.15 2.08
N ASP A 32 -3.24 0.47 3.35
CA ASP A 32 -4.17 1.36 4.03
C ASP A 32 -4.18 2.74 3.41
N LYS A 33 -3.01 3.26 3.12
CA LYS A 33 -2.89 4.59 2.54
C LYS A 33 -3.47 4.64 1.14
N ARG A 34 -3.32 3.58 0.38
CA ARG A 34 -3.83 3.53 -0.98
C ARG A 34 -5.34 3.62 -1.02
N GLN A 35 -6.02 3.17 0.02
CA GLN A 35 -7.47 3.25 0.08
C GLN A 35 -7.97 4.69 0.08
N ASP A 36 -7.17 5.64 0.57
CA ASP A 36 -7.55 7.04 0.58
C ASP A 36 -7.69 7.62 -0.83
N ALA A 37 -7.09 6.98 -1.81
CA ALA A 37 -7.12 7.44 -3.19
C ALA A 37 -8.23 6.80 -4.02
N PHE A 38 -9.17 6.09 -3.40
CA PHE A 38 -10.20 5.35 -4.11
C PHE A 38 -11.07 6.26 -4.98
N GLN A 39 -11.20 5.88 -6.25
CA GLN A 39 -12.00 6.62 -7.22
C GLN A 39 -13.25 5.80 -7.55
N ALA A 40 -14.35 6.09 -6.88
CA ALA A 40 -15.58 5.31 -7.04
C ALA A 40 -16.12 5.35 -8.47
N ASP A 41 -15.97 6.47 -9.15
CA ASP A 41 -16.44 6.59 -10.52
C ASP A 41 -15.65 5.69 -11.48
N LYS A 42 -14.38 5.47 -11.21
CA LYS A 42 -13.56 4.56 -12.01
C LYS A 42 -13.87 3.11 -11.74
N ALA A 43 -14.46 2.81 -10.60
CA ALA A 43 -14.83 1.46 -10.21
C ALA A 43 -16.22 1.04 -10.69
N LYS A 44 -16.98 1.96 -11.27
CA LYS A 44 -18.31 1.62 -11.75
C LYS A 44 -18.25 0.58 -12.85
N GLY A 45 -19.08 -0.44 -12.72
CA GLY A 45 -19.13 -1.53 -13.67
C GLY A 45 -17.98 -2.52 -13.55
N VAL A 46 -17.08 -2.31 -12.60
CA VAL A 46 -15.94 -3.21 -12.40
C VAL A 46 -16.28 -4.23 -11.34
N HIS A 47 -16.04 -5.50 -11.67
CA HIS A 47 -16.22 -6.62 -10.73
C HIS A 47 -14.92 -7.41 -10.80
N ALA A 48 -14.05 -7.22 -9.82
CA ALA A 48 -12.74 -7.85 -9.85
C ALA A 48 -12.24 -8.10 -8.43
N SER A 49 -11.43 -9.14 -8.28
CA SER A 49 -10.80 -9.44 -7.01
C SER A 49 -9.30 -9.56 -7.21
N TYR A 50 -8.58 -9.13 -6.20
CA TYR A 50 -7.13 -9.07 -6.21
C TYR A 50 -6.60 -9.69 -4.95
N GLN A 51 -5.50 -10.41 -5.07
CA GLN A 51 -4.84 -11.06 -3.95
C GLN A 51 -3.39 -10.62 -3.90
N TRP A 52 -2.92 -10.26 -2.71
CA TRP A 52 -1.50 -9.99 -2.47
C TRP A 52 -0.94 -11.12 -1.62
N GLU A 53 0.20 -11.65 -2.05
CA GLU A 53 0.95 -12.67 -1.31
C GLU A 53 2.35 -12.13 -1.13
N LEU A 54 2.63 -11.59 0.03
CA LEU A 54 3.91 -10.93 0.29
C LEU A 54 4.72 -11.75 1.27
N SER A 55 5.98 -12.00 0.91
CA SER A 55 6.89 -12.76 1.77
C SER A 55 7.66 -11.81 2.68
N GLY A 56 8.36 -12.36 3.65
CA GLY A 56 9.22 -11.60 4.55
C GLY A 56 8.60 -11.38 5.92
N PRO A 57 9.35 -10.78 6.84
CA PRO A 57 8.90 -10.62 8.23
C PRO A 57 7.63 -9.80 8.38
N ASN A 58 7.42 -8.83 7.51
CA ASN A 58 6.21 -8.01 7.53
C ASN A 58 5.26 -8.39 6.39
N GLY A 59 5.48 -9.55 5.82
CA GLY A 59 4.63 -10.03 4.75
C GLY A 59 3.31 -10.58 5.25
N GLY A 60 2.57 -11.14 4.36
CA GLY A 60 1.26 -11.71 4.65
C GLY A 60 0.42 -11.73 3.41
N GLU A 61 -0.87 -11.95 3.63
CA GLU A 61 -1.82 -12.05 2.56
C GLU A 61 -2.92 -11.03 2.76
N TRP A 62 -3.28 -10.35 1.70
CA TRP A 62 -4.37 -9.39 1.69
C TRP A 62 -5.20 -9.59 0.44
N TRP A 63 -6.45 -9.23 0.50
CA TRP A 63 -7.32 -9.29 -0.67
C TRP A 63 -8.10 -7.99 -0.82
N LEU A 64 -8.50 -7.73 -2.05
CA LEU A 64 -9.34 -6.59 -2.40
C LEU A 64 -10.42 -7.09 -3.35
N SER A 65 -11.67 -6.73 -3.08
CA SER A 65 -12.78 -7.04 -3.97
C SER A 65 -13.45 -5.73 -4.38
N VAL A 66 -13.47 -5.46 -5.66
CA VAL A 66 -14.09 -4.27 -6.22
C VAL A 66 -15.43 -4.71 -6.83
N ASN A 67 -16.48 -3.99 -6.50
CA ASN A 67 -17.80 -4.33 -6.97
C ASN A 67 -18.60 -3.06 -7.28
N ASP A 68 -18.61 -2.70 -8.54
CA ASP A 68 -19.46 -1.64 -9.08
C ASP A 68 -19.48 -0.37 -8.22
N GLY A 69 -18.36 0.30 -8.15
CA GLY A 69 -18.24 1.56 -7.44
C GLY A 69 -17.96 1.45 -5.96
N THR A 70 -17.83 0.23 -5.45
CA THR A 70 -17.48 0.00 -4.04
C THR A 70 -16.33 -0.99 -3.95
N TYR A 71 -15.72 -1.09 -2.78
CA TYR A 71 -14.71 -2.10 -2.56
C TYR A 71 -14.73 -2.59 -1.12
N LYS A 72 -14.14 -3.76 -0.94
CA LYS A 72 -13.85 -4.30 0.39
C LYS A 72 -12.41 -4.80 0.37
N MET A 73 -11.72 -4.65 1.47
CA MET A 73 -10.35 -5.12 1.61
C MET A 73 -10.19 -5.81 2.96
N GLY A 74 -9.41 -6.87 2.97
CA GLY A 74 -9.18 -7.62 4.20
C GLY A 74 -7.89 -8.41 4.15
N ARG A 75 -7.62 -9.12 5.25
CA ARG A 75 -6.46 -9.99 5.37
C ARG A 75 -6.84 -11.42 5.05
N GLY A 76 -5.88 -12.17 4.54
CA GLY A 76 -6.08 -13.57 4.21
C GLY A 76 -6.26 -13.77 2.72
N LYS A 77 -6.86 -14.89 2.37
CA LYS A 77 -7.05 -15.26 0.97
C LYS A 77 -8.49 -15.07 0.54
N ILE A 78 -8.65 -14.73 -0.73
CA ILE A 78 -9.97 -14.68 -1.35
C ILE A 78 -10.03 -15.79 -2.39
N ASP A 79 -11.20 -16.37 -2.59
CA ASP A 79 -11.37 -17.45 -3.55
C ASP A 79 -11.33 -16.92 -4.98
N ASN A 80 -10.59 -17.62 -5.82
CA ASN A 80 -10.53 -17.36 -7.26
C ASN A 80 -10.26 -15.88 -7.61
N PRO A 81 -9.16 -15.31 -7.10
CA PRO A 81 -8.88 -13.92 -7.44
C PRO A 81 -8.62 -13.77 -8.93
N ASN A 82 -9.02 -12.63 -9.46
CA ASN A 82 -8.77 -12.34 -10.87
C ASN A 82 -7.30 -12.01 -11.11
N VAL A 83 -6.64 -11.44 -10.10
CA VAL A 83 -5.22 -11.07 -10.17
C VAL A 83 -4.56 -11.43 -8.85
N THR A 84 -3.36 -11.99 -8.92
CA THR A 84 -2.53 -12.25 -7.74
C THR A 84 -1.19 -11.56 -7.91
N PHE A 85 -0.81 -10.80 -6.91
CA PHE A 85 0.50 -10.15 -6.84
C PHE A 85 1.35 -10.88 -5.82
N ALA A 86 2.58 -11.21 -6.19
CA ALA A 86 3.53 -11.83 -5.28
C ALA A 86 4.84 -11.04 -5.31
N ALA A 87 5.32 -10.68 -4.14
CA ALA A 87 6.57 -9.94 -3.98
C ALA A 87 7.04 -10.10 -2.54
N SER A 88 8.23 -9.57 -2.23
CA SER A 88 8.62 -9.46 -0.83
C SER A 88 7.96 -8.23 -0.20
N ASP A 89 7.88 -8.24 1.11
CA ASP A 89 7.34 -7.11 1.85
C ASP A 89 8.14 -5.83 1.55
N GLU A 90 9.47 -5.94 1.50
CA GLU A 90 10.31 -4.79 1.23
C GLU A 90 10.12 -4.26 -0.18
N ASP A 91 10.03 -5.12 -1.15
CA ASP A 91 9.82 -4.70 -2.53
C ASP A 91 8.47 -4.03 -2.71
N TRP A 92 7.44 -4.54 -2.05
CA TRP A 92 6.11 -3.93 -2.14
C TRP A 92 6.12 -2.52 -1.54
N VAL A 93 6.76 -2.37 -0.38
CA VAL A 93 6.88 -1.07 0.26
C VAL A 93 7.68 -0.11 -0.63
N SER A 94 8.77 -0.59 -1.22
CA SER A 94 9.59 0.24 -2.11
C SER A 94 8.82 0.69 -3.34
N MET A 95 8.01 -0.18 -3.91
CA MET A 95 7.15 0.21 -5.03
C MET A 95 6.10 1.23 -4.60
N SER A 96 5.53 1.06 -3.42
CA SER A 96 4.53 1.98 -2.89
C SER A 96 5.13 3.36 -2.61
N ASN A 97 6.38 3.41 -2.18
CA ASN A 97 7.09 4.64 -1.92
C ASN A 97 7.76 5.22 -3.18
N LYS A 98 7.60 4.52 -4.30
CA LYS A 98 8.16 4.92 -5.61
C LYS A 98 9.66 4.96 -5.64
N THR A 99 10.31 4.21 -4.76
CA THR A 99 11.76 4.02 -4.78
C THR A 99 12.16 2.81 -5.63
N LEU A 100 11.21 1.94 -5.95
CA LEU A 100 11.39 0.84 -6.88
C LEU A 100 10.30 0.96 -7.95
N LYS A 101 10.69 1.07 -9.20
CA LYS A 101 9.72 1.22 -10.29
C LYS A 101 9.04 -0.12 -10.56
N VAL A 102 7.73 -0.09 -10.66
CA VAL A 102 6.94 -1.31 -10.86
C VAL A 102 7.34 -2.06 -12.13
N PRO A 103 7.52 -1.41 -13.30
CA PRO A 103 7.94 -2.15 -14.48
C PRO A 103 9.28 -2.85 -14.30
N TRP A 104 10.21 -2.21 -13.58
CA TRP A 104 11.51 -2.82 -13.32
C TRP A 104 11.39 -4.00 -12.37
N ALA A 105 10.56 -3.89 -11.34
CA ALA A 105 10.31 -4.98 -10.41
C ALA A 105 9.71 -6.18 -11.13
N TYR A 106 8.76 -5.93 -12.02
CA TYR A 106 8.14 -6.99 -12.80
C TYR A 106 9.14 -7.65 -13.75
N PHE A 107 9.92 -6.85 -14.44
CA PHE A 107 10.89 -7.35 -15.42
C PHE A 107 11.98 -8.19 -14.74
N THR A 108 12.43 -7.80 -13.55
CA THR A 108 13.50 -8.51 -12.85
C THR A 108 12.99 -9.68 -11.99
N GLY A 109 11.69 -9.93 -11.99
CA GLY A 109 11.12 -11.04 -11.23
C GLY A 109 10.86 -10.74 -9.76
N ARG A 110 11.05 -9.52 -9.32
CA ARG A 110 10.75 -9.12 -7.95
C ARG A 110 9.26 -9.04 -7.70
N LEU A 111 8.50 -8.66 -8.72
CA LEU A 111 7.05 -8.64 -8.66
C LEU A 111 6.53 -9.68 -9.65
N LYS A 112 5.74 -10.62 -9.15
CA LYS A 112 5.08 -11.57 -10.01
C LYS A 112 3.60 -11.24 -10.07
N ILE A 113 3.03 -11.28 -11.25
CA ILE A 113 1.64 -10.97 -11.47
C ILE A 113 1.02 -12.13 -12.21
N GLN A 114 -0.04 -12.70 -11.64
CA GLN A 114 -0.81 -13.74 -12.28
C GLN A 114 -2.21 -13.22 -12.52
N GLY A 115 -2.76 -13.49 -13.67
CA GLY A 115 -4.12 -13.10 -14.00
C GLY A 115 -4.16 -12.01 -15.04
N SER A 116 -5.23 -11.25 -15.05
CA SER A 116 -5.51 -10.29 -16.12
C SER A 116 -4.72 -9.01 -15.96
N HIS A 117 -3.87 -8.73 -16.93
CA HIS A 117 -3.10 -7.47 -16.94
C HIS A 117 -4.00 -6.26 -17.14
N SER A 118 -5.13 -6.40 -17.83
CA SER A 118 -6.05 -5.28 -17.98
C SER A 118 -6.67 -4.92 -16.62
N LEU A 119 -6.90 -5.89 -15.75
CA LEU A 119 -7.40 -5.61 -14.41
C LEU A 119 -6.33 -5.01 -13.50
N VAL A 120 -5.05 -5.31 -13.73
CA VAL A 120 -3.95 -4.64 -13.05
C VAL A 120 -3.96 -3.15 -13.39
N LYS A 121 -4.13 -2.84 -14.67
CA LYS A 121 -4.20 -1.46 -15.11
C LYS A 121 -5.43 -0.77 -14.53
N LYS A 122 -6.55 -1.48 -14.47
CA LYS A 122 -7.77 -0.95 -13.90
C LYS A 122 -7.59 -0.64 -12.41
N LEU A 123 -6.84 -1.45 -11.70
CA LEU A 123 -6.54 -1.22 -10.30
C LEU A 123 -5.82 0.12 -10.11
N ASP A 124 -4.88 0.45 -10.98
CA ASP A 124 -4.16 1.71 -10.91
C ASP A 124 -5.06 2.90 -11.22
N GLU A 125 -6.12 2.71 -12.00
CA GLU A 125 -7.09 3.77 -12.27
C GLU A 125 -8.01 3.99 -11.08
N ILE A 126 -8.36 2.93 -10.38
CA ILE A 126 -9.29 2.99 -9.25
C ILE A 126 -8.58 3.49 -8.00
N PHE A 127 -7.33 3.10 -7.82
CA PHE A 127 -6.51 3.50 -6.67
C PHE A 127 -5.19 4.07 -7.19
N PRO A 128 -5.20 5.27 -7.74
CA PRO A 128 -4.00 5.86 -8.36
C PRO A 128 -2.85 6.19 -7.40
#